data_808ec777dc867e37ba019e26f266a20c
#
_entry.id   808ec777dc867e37ba019e26f266a20c
#
_cell.length_a   1.000
_cell.length_b   1.000
_cell.length_c   1.000
_cell.angle_alpha   90.00
_cell.angle_beta   90.00
_cell.angle_gamma   90.00
#
_symmetry.space_group_name_H-M   'P 1'
#
loop_
_entity.id
_entity.type
_entity.pdbx_description
1 polymer ?
#
loop_
_entity_poly.entity_id
_entity_poly.type
_entity_poly.pdbx_seq_one_letter_code
_entity_poly.pdbx_strand_id
1 'polypeptide(L)'
;MQKYEEQKFSIPELKGISKKTIEEHLKLYSGYVKHTNLILEKIEELAKDSEKNAYVLGELQRRFGFEFDGMRNHEYYFYSLTSGAKNLDSGSELKKEIEKEWGSFEAWLARFKAIAMTRGIGWAILYWDHETKRLVNAWVDEQHLGHLTGLRFIVGIDMWEHAFYLDYATDKKKYVEAFFENLNWQTAESNFTSANK
;
A
#
# COMPACT_ATOMS: atom_id res chain seq x y z
N MET A 1 16.81 18.76 -7.56
CA MET A 1 16.40 17.43 -7.03
C MET A 1 15.62 16.69 -8.12
N GLN A 2 15.82 15.36 -8.27
CA GLN A 2 15.02 14.54 -9.18
C GLN A 2 13.59 14.41 -8.61
N LYS A 3 12.57 14.64 -9.45
CA LYS A 3 11.16 14.51 -9.05
C LYS A 3 10.69 13.06 -9.14
N TYR A 4 9.75 12.68 -8.29
CA TYR A 4 9.00 11.45 -8.44
C TYR A 4 8.03 11.60 -9.62
N GLU A 5 7.94 10.56 -10.42
CA GLU A 5 7.04 10.51 -11.58
C GLU A 5 5.82 9.66 -11.27
N GLU A 6 4.67 10.12 -11.71
CA GLU A 6 3.42 9.37 -11.62
C GLU A 6 3.50 8.10 -12.46
N GLN A 7 3.28 6.96 -11.83
CA GLN A 7 3.26 5.66 -12.50
C GLN A 7 1.94 5.46 -13.24
N LYS A 8 1.97 4.70 -14.33
CA LYS A 8 0.78 4.31 -15.08
C LYS A 8 0.47 2.83 -14.84
N PHE A 9 -0.78 2.54 -14.54
CA PHE A 9 -1.24 1.21 -14.22
C PHE A 9 -2.24 0.71 -15.26
N SER A 10 -1.99 -0.46 -15.85
CA SER A 10 -2.92 -1.14 -16.75
C SER A 10 -3.84 -2.04 -15.94
N ILE A 11 -4.86 -1.43 -15.31
CA ILE A 11 -5.84 -2.14 -14.49
C ILE A 11 -7.01 -2.55 -15.39
N PRO A 12 -7.32 -3.85 -15.50
CA PRO A 12 -8.48 -4.32 -16.28
C PRO A 12 -9.79 -4.02 -15.53
N GLU A 13 -10.90 -4.41 -16.13
CA GLU A 13 -12.18 -4.42 -15.41
C GLU A 13 -12.07 -5.37 -14.20
N LEU A 14 -12.42 -4.85 -13.02
CA LEU A 14 -12.34 -5.57 -11.76
C LEU A 14 -13.71 -6.09 -11.35
N LYS A 15 -13.76 -7.28 -10.77
CA LYS A 15 -14.97 -7.87 -10.25
C LYS A 15 -15.33 -7.22 -8.92
N GLY A 16 -16.49 -6.58 -8.88
CA GLY A 16 -17.00 -5.94 -7.66
C GLY A 16 -16.38 -4.59 -7.32
N ILE A 17 -15.32 -4.13 -8.00
CA ILE A 17 -14.75 -2.77 -7.82
C ILE A 17 -14.99 -2.01 -9.13
N SER A 18 -15.77 -0.94 -9.05
CA SER A 18 -16.18 -0.21 -10.26
C SER A 18 -15.00 0.57 -10.87
N LYS A 19 -15.09 0.76 -12.19
CA LYS A 19 -14.16 1.63 -12.92
C LYS A 19 -14.14 3.04 -12.31
N LYS A 20 -15.28 3.53 -11.86
CA LYS A 20 -15.41 4.85 -11.22
C LYS A 20 -14.59 4.93 -9.93
N THR A 21 -14.67 3.91 -9.08
CA THR A 21 -13.85 3.83 -7.85
C THR A 21 -12.35 3.87 -8.18
N ILE A 22 -11.89 3.09 -9.16
CA ILE A 22 -10.48 3.08 -9.58
C ILE A 22 -10.06 4.45 -10.15
N GLU A 23 -10.88 5.09 -10.99
CA GLU A 23 -10.57 6.40 -11.55
C GLU A 23 -10.44 7.49 -10.48
N GLU A 24 -11.35 7.53 -9.49
CA GLU A 24 -11.25 8.50 -8.39
C GLU A 24 -10.06 8.20 -7.48
N HIS A 25 -9.78 6.93 -7.21
CA HIS A 25 -8.64 6.49 -6.41
C HIS A 25 -7.29 6.85 -7.07
N LEU A 26 -7.17 6.68 -8.40
CA LEU A 26 -6.00 7.11 -9.17
C LEU A 26 -5.78 8.63 -9.11
N LYS A 27 -6.84 9.44 -9.06
CA LYS A 27 -6.70 10.91 -8.88
C LYS A 27 -6.09 11.26 -7.52
N LEU A 28 -6.45 10.52 -6.47
CA LEU A 28 -5.84 10.71 -5.15
C LEU A 28 -4.36 10.34 -5.17
N TYR A 29 -4.00 9.24 -5.81
CA TYR A 29 -2.61 8.85 -6.03
C TYR A 29 -1.81 9.96 -6.75
N SER A 30 -2.34 10.51 -7.85
CA SER A 30 -1.72 11.67 -8.55
C SER A 30 -1.51 12.84 -7.60
N GLY A 31 -2.46 13.07 -6.68
CA GLY A 31 -2.35 14.07 -5.61
C GLY A 31 -1.14 13.82 -4.71
N TYR A 32 -0.94 12.59 -4.23
CA TYR A 32 0.20 12.22 -3.39
C TYR A 32 1.54 12.42 -4.11
N VAL A 33 1.66 12.02 -5.38
CA VAL A 33 2.88 12.27 -6.19
C VAL A 33 3.18 13.76 -6.27
N LYS A 34 2.15 14.56 -6.61
CA LYS A 34 2.27 16.02 -6.70
C LYS A 34 2.71 16.65 -5.38
N HIS A 35 2.07 16.26 -4.27
CA HIS A 35 2.36 16.85 -2.96
C HIS A 35 3.70 16.39 -2.39
N THR A 36 4.12 15.14 -2.64
CA THR A 36 5.48 14.67 -2.32
C THR A 36 6.55 15.57 -2.98
N ASN A 37 6.40 15.83 -4.28
CA ASN A 37 7.32 16.71 -5.00
C ASN A 37 7.26 18.16 -4.52
N LEU A 38 6.06 18.68 -4.25
CA LEU A 38 5.87 20.04 -3.76
C LEU A 38 6.54 20.26 -2.40
N ILE A 39 6.41 19.31 -1.48
CA ILE A 39 7.06 19.39 -0.17
C ILE A 39 8.59 19.43 -0.33
N LEU A 40 9.15 18.56 -1.14
CA LEU A 40 10.60 18.53 -1.38
C LEU A 40 11.10 19.85 -1.99
N GLU A 41 10.36 20.41 -2.97
CA GLU A 41 10.67 21.68 -3.57
C GLU A 41 10.62 22.83 -2.54
N LYS A 42 9.60 22.84 -1.67
CA LYS A 42 9.45 23.83 -0.61
C LYS A 42 10.52 23.72 0.46
N ILE A 43 10.92 22.51 0.82
CA ILE A 43 12.04 22.29 1.75
C ILE A 43 13.33 22.91 1.17
N GLU A 44 13.67 22.64 -0.09
CA GLU A 44 14.84 23.20 -0.75
C GLU A 44 14.80 24.75 -0.84
N GLU A 45 13.63 25.32 -1.11
CA GLU A 45 13.43 26.76 -1.16
C GLU A 45 13.67 27.42 0.20
N LEU A 46 13.01 26.89 1.24
CA LEU A 46 13.00 27.46 2.59
C LEU A 46 14.29 27.19 3.37
N ALA A 47 15.00 26.11 3.04
CA ALA A 47 16.28 25.76 3.66
C ALA A 47 17.39 26.81 3.39
N LYS A 48 17.20 27.71 2.41
CA LYS A 48 18.14 28.82 2.15
C LYS A 48 18.21 29.81 3.31
N ASP A 49 17.16 29.88 4.14
CA ASP A 49 17.12 30.64 5.39
C ASP A 49 16.45 29.74 6.46
N SER A 50 17.18 28.71 6.86
CA SER A 50 16.65 27.66 7.74
C SER A 50 16.31 28.15 9.14
N GLU A 51 17.01 29.14 9.64
CA GLU A 51 16.76 29.71 10.97
C GLU A 51 15.40 30.41 11.00
N LYS A 52 15.13 31.29 10.02
CA LYS A 52 13.87 31.99 9.86
C LYS A 52 12.69 31.05 9.59
N ASN A 53 12.93 29.97 8.85
CA ASN A 53 11.88 29.05 8.39
C ASN A 53 11.80 27.75 9.21
N ALA A 54 12.48 27.67 10.36
CA ALA A 54 12.63 26.42 11.15
C ALA A 54 11.31 25.72 11.44
N TYR A 55 10.28 26.46 11.85
CA TYR A 55 8.97 25.90 12.17
C TYR A 55 8.29 25.29 10.93
N VAL A 56 8.27 26.03 9.81
CA VAL A 56 7.64 25.56 8.57
C VAL A 56 8.38 24.35 7.99
N LEU A 57 9.71 24.38 8.04
CA LEU A 57 10.54 23.24 7.62
C LEU A 57 10.24 21.99 8.47
N GLY A 58 10.08 22.15 9.79
CA GLY A 58 9.71 21.05 10.67
C GLY A 58 8.35 20.44 10.30
N GLU A 59 7.34 21.27 10.02
CA GLU A 59 6.02 20.80 9.60
C GLU A 59 6.03 20.14 8.21
N LEU A 60 6.80 20.66 7.27
CA LEU A 60 6.97 20.04 5.95
C LEU A 60 7.64 18.65 6.08
N GLN A 61 8.68 18.53 6.91
CA GLN A 61 9.34 17.25 7.18
C GLN A 61 8.38 16.25 7.85
N ARG A 62 7.58 16.70 8.80
CA ARG A 62 6.56 15.86 9.45
C ARG A 62 5.50 15.38 8.45
N ARG A 63 5.02 16.26 7.57
CA ARG A 63 4.01 15.94 6.56
C ARG A 63 4.55 15.08 5.42
N PHE A 64 5.85 15.16 5.15
CA PHE A 64 6.48 14.43 4.05
C PHE A 64 6.19 12.93 4.09
N GLY A 65 6.27 12.29 5.26
CA GLY A 65 5.99 10.87 5.42
C GLY A 65 4.57 10.50 4.97
N PHE A 66 3.58 11.31 5.30
CA PHE A 66 2.19 11.08 4.87
C PHE A 66 2.04 11.07 3.33
N GLU A 67 2.61 12.08 2.66
CA GLU A 67 2.47 12.19 1.20
C GLU A 67 3.31 11.12 0.48
N PHE A 68 4.54 10.86 0.97
CA PHE A 68 5.44 9.86 0.40
C PHE A 68 4.88 8.45 0.54
N ASP A 69 4.44 8.07 1.74
CA ASP A 69 3.88 6.75 1.96
C ASP A 69 2.51 6.61 1.29
N GLY A 70 1.72 7.69 1.23
CA GLY A 70 0.51 7.75 0.41
C GLY A 70 0.81 7.43 -1.06
N MET A 71 1.81 8.06 -1.65
CA MET A 71 2.25 7.75 -3.00
C MET A 71 2.70 6.28 -3.13
N ARG A 72 3.60 5.83 -2.25
CA ARG A 72 4.24 4.52 -2.37
C ARG A 72 3.28 3.36 -2.09
N ASN A 73 2.41 3.48 -1.08
CA ASN A 73 1.41 2.46 -0.77
C ASN A 73 0.42 2.27 -1.93
N HIS A 74 -0.01 3.38 -2.56
CA HIS A 74 -0.89 3.32 -3.73
C HIS A 74 -0.19 2.67 -4.93
N GLU A 75 1.10 2.88 -5.13
CA GLU A 75 1.85 2.18 -6.19
C GLU A 75 1.82 0.67 -5.98
N TYR A 76 2.09 0.18 -4.77
CA TYR A 76 1.98 -1.25 -4.43
C TYR A 76 0.56 -1.79 -4.63
N TYR A 77 -0.44 -1.03 -4.18
CA TYR A 77 -1.84 -1.39 -4.32
C TYR A 77 -2.25 -1.52 -5.79
N PHE A 78 -2.01 -0.50 -6.60
CA PHE A 78 -2.41 -0.53 -8.01
C PHE A 78 -1.61 -1.55 -8.83
N TYR A 79 -0.31 -1.72 -8.57
CA TYR A 79 0.45 -2.79 -9.21
C TYR A 79 -0.12 -4.18 -8.91
N SER A 80 -0.64 -4.40 -7.72
CA SER A 80 -1.26 -5.66 -7.33
C SER A 80 -2.57 -5.97 -8.05
N LEU A 81 -3.17 -4.98 -8.72
CA LEU A 81 -4.40 -5.11 -9.51
C LEU A 81 -4.15 -5.11 -11.03
N THR A 82 -2.90 -4.91 -11.47
CA THR A 82 -2.57 -4.92 -12.91
C THR A 82 -2.61 -6.32 -13.50
N SER A 83 -2.85 -6.38 -14.82
CA SER A 83 -2.82 -7.63 -15.60
C SER A 83 -3.87 -8.68 -15.20
N GLY A 84 -4.85 -8.27 -14.37
CA GLY A 84 -5.94 -9.13 -13.89
C GLY A 84 -5.54 -10.10 -12.78
N ALA A 85 -6.54 -10.69 -12.16
CA ALA A 85 -6.38 -11.65 -11.07
C ALA A 85 -5.51 -12.85 -11.49
N LYS A 86 -4.57 -13.21 -10.64
CA LYS A 86 -3.72 -14.40 -10.79
C LYS A 86 -3.66 -15.12 -9.46
N ASN A 87 -3.84 -16.44 -9.49
CA ASN A 87 -3.69 -17.24 -8.29
C ASN A 87 -2.23 -17.31 -7.84
N LEU A 88 -2.03 -17.46 -6.55
CA LEU A 88 -0.73 -17.81 -5.99
C LEU A 88 -0.41 -19.27 -6.37
N ASP A 89 0.73 -19.47 -7.02
CA ASP A 89 1.14 -20.81 -7.43
C ASP A 89 1.35 -21.73 -6.21
N SER A 90 0.98 -23.01 -6.33
CA SER A 90 1.16 -23.98 -5.25
C SER A 90 2.63 -24.22 -4.91
N GLY A 91 3.53 -24.01 -5.85
CA GLY A 91 4.98 -24.11 -5.68
C GLY A 91 5.67 -22.82 -5.24
N SER A 92 4.91 -21.71 -5.08
CA SER A 92 5.45 -20.39 -4.79
C SER A 92 6.21 -20.35 -3.45
N GLU A 93 7.35 -19.68 -3.43
CA GLU A 93 8.14 -19.51 -2.20
C GLU A 93 7.39 -18.60 -1.20
N LEU A 94 6.67 -17.58 -1.67
CA LEU A 94 5.82 -16.77 -0.80
C LEU A 94 4.76 -17.63 -0.10
N LYS A 95 4.12 -18.56 -0.83
CA LYS A 95 3.12 -19.45 -0.24
C LYS A 95 3.73 -20.33 0.83
N LYS A 96 4.90 -20.91 0.59
CA LYS A 96 5.62 -21.74 1.57
C LYS A 96 5.96 -20.96 2.84
N GLU A 97 6.44 -19.73 2.72
CA GLU A 97 6.74 -18.89 3.88
C GLU A 97 5.46 -18.47 4.63
N ILE A 98 4.34 -18.21 3.93
CA ILE A 98 3.03 -17.99 4.55
C ILE A 98 2.60 -19.22 5.34
N GLU A 99 2.67 -20.41 4.75
CA GLU A 99 2.27 -21.67 5.40
C GLU A 99 3.17 -22.01 6.60
N LYS A 100 4.45 -21.74 6.49
CA LYS A 100 5.42 -21.91 7.59
C LYS A 100 5.09 -21.00 8.78
N GLU A 101 4.72 -19.73 8.54
CA GLU A 101 4.45 -18.75 9.60
C GLU A 101 3.08 -18.97 10.25
N TRP A 102 2.04 -19.37 9.49
CA TRP A 102 0.65 -19.43 9.98
C TRP A 102 -0.01 -20.82 9.89
N GLY A 103 0.69 -21.83 9.41
CA GLY A 103 0.20 -23.20 9.28
C GLY A 103 -0.52 -23.50 7.98
N SER A 104 -1.21 -22.52 7.38
CA SER A 104 -1.80 -22.61 6.04
C SER A 104 -2.03 -21.23 5.44
N PHE A 105 -2.20 -21.17 4.12
CA PHE A 105 -2.56 -19.95 3.41
C PHE A 105 -3.92 -19.40 3.88
N GLU A 106 -4.89 -20.26 4.08
CA GLU A 106 -6.24 -19.91 4.55
C GLU A 106 -6.22 -19.33 5.97
N ALA A 107 -5.39 -19.88 6.85
CA ALA A 107 -5.21 -19.36 8.21
C ALA A 107 -4.58 -17.96 8.21
N TRP A 108 -3.58 -17.73 7.37
CA TRP A 108 -3.02 -16.42 7.15
C TRP A 108 -4.07 -15.45 6.58
N LEU A 109 -4.77 -15.84 5.51
CA LEU A 109 -5.74 -14.99 4.83
C LEU A 109 -6.85 -14.53 5.78
N ALA A 110 -7.34 -15.45 6.63
CA ALA A 110 -8.33 -15.11 7.64
C ALA A 110 -7.80 -14.07 8.64
N ARG A 111 -6.55 -14.20 9.09
CA ARG A 111 -5.89 -13.24 9.99
C ARG A 111 -5.67 -11.89 9.30
N PHE A 112 -5.21 -11.90 8.06
CA PHE A 112 -4.98 -10.67 7.29
C PHE A 112 -6.29 -9.90 7.05
N LYS A 113 -7.36 -10.60 6.65
CA LYS A 113 -8.70 -10.02 6.53
C LYS A 113 -9.22 -9.44 7.85
N ALA A 114 -8.95 -10.09 8.97
CA ALA A 114 -9.31 -9.57 10.30
C ALA A 114 -8.56 -8.26 10.62
N ILE A 115 -7.29 -8.14 10.24
CA ILE A 115 -6.51 -6.90 10.36
C ILE A 115 -7.11 -5.81 9.46
N ALA A 116 -7.47 -6.14 8.21
CA ALA A 116 -8.12 -5.19 7.30
C ALA A 116 -9.45 -4.65 7.85
N MET A 117 -10.13 -5.40 8.72
CA MET A 117 -11.36 -4.96 9.39
C MET A 117 -11.13 -4.08 10.63
N THR A 118 -9.88 -3.71 10.95
CA THR A 118 -9.56 -2.76 12.01
C THR A 118 -10.36 -1.46 11.84
N ARG A 119 -10.85 -0.92 12.94
CA ARG A 119 -11.60 0.37 12.92
C ARG A 119 -10.61 1.51 12.74
N GLY A 120 -10.86 2.33 11.73
CA GLY A 120 -10.00 3.45 11.37
C GLY A 120 -9.85 3.54 9.86
N ILE A 121 -8.99 4.46 9.44
CA ILE A 121 -8.52 4.63 8.07
C ILE A 121 -7.04 4.24 8.03
N GLY A 122 -6.63 3.53 6.99
CA GLY A 122 -5.25 3.06 6.90
C GLY A 122 -5.11 1.85 5.98
N TRP A 123 -4.15 1.01 6.30
CA TRP A 123 -3.73 -0.10 5.45
C TRP A 123 -3.54 -1.38 6.26
N ALA A 124 -3.96 -2.52 5.73
CA ALA A 124 -3.47 -3.81 6.18
C ALA A 124 -2.35 -4.25 5.23
N ILE A 125 -1.17 -4.57 5.76
CA ILE A 125 0.02 -4.87 4.96
C ILE A 125 0.68 -6.15 5.45
N LEU A 126 1.07 -7.01 4.49
CA LEU A 126 2.00 -8.11 4.71
C LEU A 126 3.41 -7.61 4.38
N TYR A 127 4.31 -7.75 5.34
CA TYR A 127 5.73 -7.40 5.20
C TYR A 127 6.61 -8.65 5.23
N TRP A 128 7.79 -8.51 4.62
CA TRP A 128 8.91 -9.42 4.79
C TRP A 128 10.01 -8.77 5.62
N ASP A 129 10.39 -9.41 6.70
CA ASP A 129 11.56 -9.09 7.51
C ASP A 129 12.75 -9.92 7.00
N HIS A 130 13.67 -9.28 6.29
CA HIS A 130 14.82 -9.94 5.71
C HIS A 130 15.90 -10.28 6.76
N GLU A 131 15.90 -9.63 7.94
CA GLU A 131 16.82 -9.91 9.02
C GLU A 131 16.47 -11.22 9.74
N THR A 132 15.20 -11.40 10.07
CA THR A 132 14.73 -12.59 10.78
C THR A 132 14.14 -13.66 9.86
N LYS A 133 14.05 -13.38 8.54
CA LYS A 133 13.45 -14.28 7.54
C LYS A 133 12.03 -14.69 7.89
N ARG A 134 11.19 -13.70 8.20
CA ARG A 134 9.80 -13.89 8.62
C ARG A 134 8.84 -12.97 7.88
N LEU A 135 7.62 -13.45 7.71
CA LEU A 135 6.50 -12.63 7.27
C LEU A 135 5.77 -12.03 8.49
N VAL A 136 5.39 -10.76 8.38
CA VAL A 136 4.72 -10.02 9.45
C VAL A 136 3.53 -9.27 8.86
N ASN A 137 2.34 -9.44 9.46
CA ASN A 137 1.18 -8.59 9.15
C ASN A 137 1.18 -7.36 10.04
N ALA A 138 0.80 -6.21 9.50
CA ALA A 138 0.61 -4.99 10.28
C ALA A 138 -0.61 -4.19 9.80
N TRP A 139 -1.18 -3.43 10.71
CA TRP A 139 -2.05 -2.29 10.42
C TRP A 139 -1.19 -1.02 10.44
N VAL A 140 -1.36 -0.17 9.43
CA VAL A 140 -0.73 1.14 9.33
C VAL A 140 -1.85 2.17 9.35
N ASP A 141 -1.84 3.06 10.34
CA ASP A 141 -2.82 4.14 10.42
C ASP A 141 -2.51 5.23 9.38
N GLU A 142 -3.55 5.84 8.86
CA GLU A 142 -3.46 6.84 7.79
C GLU A 142 -2.62 6.31 6.61
N GLN A 143 -1.58 7.05 6.19
CA GLN A 143 -0.68 6.61 5.13
C GLN A 143 0.67 6.11 5.69
N HIS A 144 1.06 6.51 6.91
CA HIS A 144 2.45 6.48 7.35
C HIS A 144 2.68 6.07 8.80
N LEU A 145 1.64 6.06 9.64
CA LEU A 145 1.80 5.79 11.07
C LEU A 145 1.80 4.28 11.35
N GLY A 146 2.95 3.75 11.73
CA GLY A 146 3.08 2.33 12.08
C GLY A 146 3.69 1.45 10.98
N HIS A 147 4.25 2.03 9.92
CA HIS A 147 5.11 1.27 9.02
C HIS A 147 6.28 0.62 9.80
N LEU A 148 6.51 -0.65 9.54
CA LEU A 148 7.56 -1.40 10.21
C LEU A 148 8.91 -1.11 9.57
N THR A 149 9.77 -0.41 10.30
CA THR A 149 11.07 0.05 9.81
C THR A 149 11.94 -1.11 9.32
N GLY A 150 12.48 -0.98 8.11
CA GLY A 150 13.37 -1.97 7.51
C GLY A 150 12.67 -3.14 6.82
N LEU A 151 11.38 -3.35 7.07
CA LEU A 151 10.62 -4.43 6.44
C LEU A 151 10.22 -4.07 4.99
N ARG A 152 10.08 -5.10 4.16
CA ARG A 152 9.69 -4.94 2.76
C ARG A 152 8.21 -5.21 2.56
N PHE A 153 7.53 -4.29 1.90
CA PHE A 153 6.12 -4.40 1.54
C PHE A 153 5.90 -5.53 0.52
N ILE A 154 5.06 -6.51 0.83
CA ILE A 154 4.76 -7.65 -0.06
C ILE A 154 3.40 -7.46 -0.72
N VAL A 155 2.34 -7.31 0.07
CA VAL A 155 0.98 -7.02 -0.39
C VAL A 155 0.27 -6.18 0.65
N GLY A 156 -0.55 -5.22 0.20
CA GLY A 156 -1.36 -4.40 1.09
C GLY A 156 -2.69 -4.03 0.48
N ILE A 157 -3.67 -3.83 1.34
CA ILE A 157 -5.01 -3.38 0.98
C ILE A 157 -5.27 -2.01 1.60
N ASP A 158 -5.79 -1.10 0.78
CA ASP A 158 -6.23 0.21 1.21
C ASP A 158 -7.58 0.12 1.92
N MET A 159 -7.65 0.59 3.15
CA MET A 159 -8.86 0.60 3.97
C MET A 159 -9.37 2.02 4.25
N TRP A 160 -8.90 3.00 3.51
CA TRP A 160 -9.51 4.32 3.43
C TRP A 160 -10.86 4.25 2.71
N GLU A 161 -11.79 5.10 3.08
CA GLU A 161 -13.14 5.12 2.51
C GLU A 161 -13.15 5.37 1.00
N HIS A 162 -12.20 6.13 0.48
CA HIS A 162 -12.09 6.37 -0.96
C HIS A 162 -11.83 5.10 -1.80
N ALA A 163 -11.26 4.05 -1.19
CA ALA A 163 -11.00 2.80 -1.87
C ALA A 163 -12.26 1.95 -2.09
N PHE A 164 -13.32 2.17 -1.30
CA PHE A 164 -14.49 1.27 -1.31
C PHE A 164 -15.85 1.95 -1.18
N TYR A 165 -15.95 3.19 -0.68
CA TYR A 165 -17.23 3.78 -0.30
C TYR A 165 -18.22 3.93 -1.46
N LEU A 166 -17.72 4.21 -2.67
CA LEU A 166 -18.58 4.37 -3.86
C LEU A 166 -19.31 3.08 -4.24
N ASP A 167 -18.71 1.92 -3.99
CA ASP A 167 -19.27 0.63 -4.38
C ASP A 167 -19.95 -0.10 -3.20
N TYR A 168 -19.45 0.10 -1.99
CA TYR A 168 -19.78 -0.71 -0.83
C TYR A 168 -20.32 0.08 0.37
N ALA A 169 -20.35 1.42 0.29
CA ALA A 169 -20.67 2.28 1.42
C ALA A 169 -19.92 1.84 2.69
N THR A 170 -20.60 1.39 3.74
CA THR A 170 -19.96 0.96 4.99
C THR A 170 -19.59 -0.53 5.04
N ASP A 171 -19.90 -1.30 3.97
CA ASP A 171 -19.64 -2.75 3.93
C ASP A 171 -18.20 -3.07 3.54
N LYS A 172 -17.26 -2.72 4.43
CA LYS A 172 -15.82 -3.01 4.27
C LYS A 172 -15.54 -4.48 3.96
N LYS A 173 -16.34 -5.40 4.52
CA LYS A 173 -16.11 -6.84 4.34
C LYS A 173 -16.24 -7.26 2.89
N LYS A 174 -17.27 -6.78 2.18
CA LYS A 174 -17.44 -7.08 0.75
C LYS A 174 -16.32 -6.51 -0.10
N TYR A 175 -15.84 -5.31 0.22
CA TYR A 175 -14.68 -4.74 -0.46
C TYR A 175 -13.42 -5.60 -0.27
N VAL A 176 -13.14 -6.04 0.96
CA VAL A 176 -11.99 -6.91 1.24
C VAL A 176 -12.07 -8.21 0.43
N GLU A 177 -13.25 -8.84 0.34
CA GLU A 177 -13.45 -10.03 -0.52
C GLU A 177 -13.20 -9.70 -2.00
N ALA A 178 -13.78 -8.61 -2.51
CA ALA A 178 -13.58 -8.17 -3.90
C ALA A 178 -12.11 -7.87 -4.21
N PHE A 179 -11.38 -7.25 -3.28
CA PHE A 179 -9.94 -7.01 -3.46
C PHE A 179 -9.18 -8.32 -3.69
N PHE A 180 -9.39 -9.33 -2.84
CA PHE A 180 -8.69 -10.62 -2.97
C PHE A 180 -9.14 -11.42 -4.20
N GLU A 181 -10.38 -11.22 -4.70
CA GLU A 181 -10.83 -11.82 -5.96
C GLU A 181 -10.11 -11.23 -7.20
N ASN A 182 -9.62 -10.00 -7.11
CA ASN A 182 -8.94 -9.30 -8.20
C ASN A 182 -7.40 -9.28 -8.06
N LEU A 183 -6.87 -9.74 -6.94
CA LEU A 183 -5.45 -9.65 -6.64
C LEU A 183 -4.61 -10.46 -7.62
N ASN A 184 -3.61 -9.81 -8.22
CA ASN A 184 -2.56 -10.47 -8.97
C ASN A 184 -1.47 -10.97 -8.03
N TRP A 185 -1.56 -12.22 -7.59
CA TRP A 185 -0.59 -12.83 -6.69
C TRP A 185 0.83 -12.92 -7.25
N GLN A 186 1.01 -12.88 -8.58
CA GLN A 186 2.35 -12.85 -9.18
C GLN A 186 3.09 -11.56 -8.83
N THR A 187 2.37 -10.44 -8.63
CA THR A 187 2.97 -9.19 -8.13
C THR A 187 3.47 -9.36 -6.70
N ALA A 188 2.68 -9.95 -5.81
CA ALA A 188 3.10 -10.24 -4.44
C ALA A 188 4.31 -11.19 -4.40
N GLU A 189 4.32 -12.24 -5.22
CA GLU A 189 5.46 -13.15 -5.39
C GLU A 189 6.72 -12.43 -5.87
N SER A 190 6.58 -11.52 -6.85
CA SER A 190 7.69 -10.71 -7.35
C SER A 190 8.25 -9.77 -6.28
N ASN A 191 7.37 -9.14 -5.48
CA ASN A 191 7.77 -8.30 -4.35
C ASN A 191 8.56 -9.12 -3.32
N PHE A 192 8.05 -10.31 -2.96
CA PHE A 192 8.72 -11.22 -2.03
C PHE A 192 10.08 -11.68 -2.56
N THR A 193 10.15 -12.13 -3.81
CA THR A 193 11.41 -12.58 -4.43
C THR A 193 12.46 -11.46 -4.46
N SER A 194 12.03 -10.21 -4.70
CA SER A 194 12.91 -9.05 -4.70
C SER A 194 13.36 -8.67 -3.29
N ALA A 195 12.52 -8.88 -2.30
CA ALA A 195 12.78 -8.59 -0.88
C ALA A 195 13.68 -9.63 -0.21
N ASN A 196 13.71 -10.87 -0.72
CA ASN A 196 14.45 -12.00 -0.15
C ASN A 196 15.87 -12.16 -0.72
N LYS A 197 16.25 -11.31 -1.67
CA LYS A 197 17.63 -11.25 -2.21
C LYS A 197 18.52 -10.47 -1.28
#